data_eeefd5f4908924a3276223a8133d2651
#
_entry.id   eeefd5f4908924a3276223a8133d2651
#
_cell.length_a   1.000
_cell.length_b   1.000
_cell.length_c   1.000
_cell.angle_alpha   90.00
_cell.angle_beta   90.00
_cell.angle_gamma   90.00
#
_symmetry.space_group_name_H-M   'P 1'
#
loop_
_entity.id
_entity.type
_entity.pdbx_description
1 polymer ?
#
loop_
_entity_poly.entity_id
_entity_poly.type
_entity_poly.pdbx_seq_one_letter_code
_entity_poly.pdbx_strand_id
1 'polypeptide(L)'
;MKESPDSPGNSASASGERRKAPRYSFVATTELTETGNATKWTGTVTEISLTGCYVDILNTLPQGTTLNVRISCDQGTFETRGKVLYVQERMGMGVVFLDPAKDQLEMLDSWLVKLTPGVTI
;
A
#
# COMPACT_ATOMS: atom_id res chain seq x y z
N MET A 1 -26.02 -4.17 -15.32
CA MET A 1 -25.92 -4.90 -14.83
C MET A 1 -25.82 -4.95 -14.36
N LYS A 2 -25.80 -4.71 -14.53
CA LYS A 2 -25.44 -5.09 -14.12
C LYS A 2 -24.90 -5.08 -13.83
N GLU A 3 -24.50 -4.89 -14.08
CA GLU A 3 -23.86 -5.27 -13.78
C GLU A 3 -23.35 -5.34 -13.54
N SER A 4 -23.48 -5.09 -14.21
CA SER A 4 -22.94 -5.61 -13.89
C SER A 4 -22.54 -5.60 -13.81
N PRO A 5 -21.99 -5.55 -13.73
CA PRO A 5 -21.55 -5.98 -13.55
C PRO A 5 -21.17 -5.82 -13.48
N ASP A 6 -21.21 -5.72 -14.11
CA ASP A 6 -20.76 -6.06 -13.89
C ASP A 6 -20.42 -5.82 -13.90
N SER A 7 -20.24 -5.61 -14.18
CA SER A 7 -19.84 -5.92 -14.01
C SER A 7 -19.61 -5.78 -14.10
N PRO A 8 -19.08 -5.65 -14.11
CA PRO A 8 -18.75 -5.93 -14.06
C PRO A 8 -18.52 -5.64 -14.04
N GLY A 9 -18.42 -5.38 -14.63
CA GLY A 9 -18.02 -5.76 -14.46
C GLY A 9 -17.78 -5.33 -14.35
N ASN A 10 -17.23 -5.19 -14.51
CA ASN A 10 -17.04 -5.29 -14.24
C ASN A 10 -16.60 -5.09 -14.10
N SER A 11 -16.00 -4.87 -14.43
CA SER A 11 -15.60 -5.13 -14.16
C SER A 11 -15.22 -4.87 -14.15
N ALA A 12 -14.73 -4.69 -14.48
CA ALA A 12 -14.29 -4.81 -14.27
C ALA A 12 -14.00 -4.53 -14.19
N SER A 13 -13.56 -4.42 -14.43
CA SER A 13 -13.18 -4.44 -14.10
C SER A 13 -12.84 -4.38 -13.86
N ALA A 14 -12.37 -4.45 -14.37
CA ALA A 14 -11.97 -4.51 -14.06
C ALA A 14 -11.45 -4.27 -13.87
N SER A 15 -10.94 -4.18 -14.17
CA SER A 15 -10.50 -3.90 -13.83
C SER A 15 -10.25 -3.21 -13.70
N GLY A 16 -9.71 -3.27 -14.46
CA GLY A 16 -9.37 -2.24 -14.37
C GLY A 16 -9.94 -1.21 -13.67
N GLU A 17 -10.57 -0.83 -13.94
CA GLU A 17 -10.90 -0.09 -13.28
C GLU A 17 -10.92 -0.25 -12.07
N ARG A 18 -10.81 -1.11 -11.90
CA ARG A 18 -10.64 -1.27 -10.73
C ARG A 18 -9.48 -0.80 -10.20
N ARG A 19 -8.49 -0.64 -10.83
CA ARG A 19 -7.36 -0.18 -10.39
C ARG A 19 -7.46 1.25 -10.28
N LYS A 20 -7.97 1.77 -9.25
CA LYS A 20 -8.13 3.12 -9.15
C LYS A 20 -6.98 3.91 -8.77
N ALA A 21 -6.01 3.35 -8.08
CA ALA A 21 -4.84 4.07 -7.57
C ALA A 21 -3.59 3.64 -8.32
N PRO A 22 -3.01 4.53 -9.10
CA PRO A 22 -1.75 4.19 -9.78
C PRO A 22 -0.65 3.87 -8.78
N ARG A 23 0.22 2.95 -9.16
CA ARG A 23 1.34 2.53 -8.34
C ARG A 23 2.62 3.12 -8.88
N TYR A 24 3.48 3.51 -7.98
CA TYR A 24 4.73 4.16 -8.34
C TYR A 24 5.89 3.44 -7.68
N SER A 25 7.03 3.40 -8.35
CA SER A 25 8.27 2.94 -7.75
C SER A 25 8.68 3.92 -6.67
N PHE A 26 8.98 3.41 -5.49
CA PHE A 26 9.27 4.27 -4.36
C PHE A 26 9.98 3.43 -3.31
N VAL A 27 11.17 3.86 -2.92
CA VAL A 27 11.98 3.10 -1.97
C VAL A 27 12.02 3.83 -0.64
N ALA A 28 11.57 3.15 0.40
CA ALA A 28 11.57 3.72 1.75
C ALA A 28 11.60 2.60 2.77
N THR A 29 12.12 2.90 3.95
CA THR A 29 12.13 1.95 5.05
C THR A 29 10.75 1.91 5.69
N THR A 30 10.30 0.72 6.06
CA THR A 30 9.04 0.58 6.77
C THR A 30 9.21 -0.29 8.00
N GLU A 31 8.52 0.13 9.06
CA GLU A 31 8.35 -0.69 10.27
C GLU A 31 6.93 -1.21 10.27
N LEU A 32 6.80 -2.50 10.52
CA LEU A 32 5.51 -3.16 10.56
C LEU A 32 5.34 -3.74 11.95
N THR A 33 4.23 -3.45 12.61
CA THR A 33 3.97 -3.97 13.95
C THR A 33 2.66 -4.74 13.90
N GLU A 34 2.71 -6.03 14.26
CA GLU A 34 1.49 -6.83 14.28
C GLU A 34 0.57 -6.34 15.38
N THR A 35 -0.71 -6.20 15.05
CA THR A 35 -1.65 -5.62 16.02
C THR A 35 -1.92 -6.54 17.20
N GLY A 36 -1.86 -7.82 17.01
CA GLY A 36 -2.22 -8.75 18.09
C GLY A 36 -1.16 -8.95 19.13
N ASN A 37 0.11 -8.95 18.73
CA ASN A 37 1.20 -9.30 19.63
C ASN A 37 2.34 -8.31 19.67
N ALA A 38 2.19 -7.19 18.96
CA ALA A 38 3.18 -6.12 18.94
C ALA A 38 4.57 -6.54 18.43
N THR A 39 4.64 -7.65 17.70
CA THR A 39 5.90 -8.05 17.09
C THR A 39 6.24 -7.07 15.96
N LYS A 40 7.48 -6.63 15.92
CA LYS A 40 7.93 -5.65 14.96
C LYS A 40 8.78 -6.28 13.86
N TRP A 41 8.59 -5.79 12.66
CA TRP A 41 9.34 -6.23 11.49
C TRP A 41 9.82 -5.01 10.73
N THR A 42 10.95 -5.14 10.06
CA THR A 42 11.48 -4.05 9.22
C THR A 42 11.57 -4.56 7.80
N GLY A 43 11.12 -3.75 6.88
CA GLY A 43 11.20 -4.08 5.45
C GLY A 43 11.45 -2.83 4.63
N THR A 44 11.41 -2.99 3.32
CA THR A 44 11.61 -1.89 2.38
C THR A 44 10.43 -1.81 1.46
N VAL A 45 9.77 -0.65 1.46
CA VAL A 45 8.72 -0.40 0.48
C VAL A 45 9.39 -0.17 -0.86
N THR A 46 8.89 -0.80 -1.90
CA THR A 46 9.43 -0.62 -3.26
C THR A 46 8.39 -0.12 -4.24
N GLU A 47 7.11 -0.23 -3.89
CA GLU A 47 6.02 0.35 -4.67
C GLU A 47 5.00 0.91 -3.72
N ILE A 48 4.38 2.03 -4.12
CA ILE A 48 3.39 2.67 -3.27
C ILE A 48 2.27 3.28 -4.12
N SER A 49 1.08 3.32 -3.54
CA SER A 49 -0.08 3.99 -4.12
C SER A 49 -0.87 4.62 -2.98
N LEU A 50 -1.99 5.26 -3.31
CA LEU A 50 -2.86 5.81 -2.27
C LEU A 50 -3.54 4.73 -1.44
N THR A 51 -3.60 3.50 -1.94
CA THR A 51 -4.35 2.45 -1.26
C THR A 51 -3.49 1.38 -0.63
N GLY A 52 -2.19 1.36 -0.93
CA GLY A 52 -1.33 0.32 -0.36
C GLY A 52 0.08 0.40 -0.86
N CYS A 53 0.86 -0.60 -0.47
CA CYS A 53 2.26 -0.64 -0.87
C CYS A 53 2.72 -2.08 -1.00
N TYR A 54 3.86 -2.25 -1.66
CA TYR A 54 4.53 -3.54 -1.69
C TYR A 54 5.77 -3.45 -0.82
N VAL A 55 5.96 -4.43 0.04
CA VAL A 55 7.09 -4.44 0.98
C VAL A 55 7.98 -5.62 0.66
N ASP A 56 9.25 -5.32 0.36
CA ASP A 56 10.28 -6.35 0.24
C ASP A 56 10.67 -6.75 1.65
N ILE A 57 10.47 -8.00 1.97
CA ILE A 57 10.78 -8.52 3.29
C ILE A 57 10.94 -10.03 3.19
N LEU A 58 11.98 -10.54 3.82
CA LEU A 58 12.25 -11.97 3.75
C LEU A 58 11.26 -12.76 4.58
N ASN A 59 10.95 -12.29 5.77
CA ASN A 59 10.01 -12.97 6.67
C ASN A 59 8.62 -12.41 6.44
N THR A 60 7.91 -13.00 5.49
CA THR A 60 6.57 -12.54 5.16
C THR A 60 5.57 -13.00 6.21
N LEU A 61 4.48 -12.24 6.33
CA LEU A 61 3.42 -12.56 7.27
C LEU A 61 2.23 -13.13 6.53
N PRO A 62 1.41 -13.93 7.19
CA PRO A 62 0.28 -14.56 6.48
C PRO A 62 -0.69 -13.53 5.93
N GLN A 63 -1.31 -13.90 4.82
CA GLN A 63 -2.38 -13.09 4.24
C GLN A 63 -3.45 -12.84 5.30
N GLY A 64 -3.94 -11.62 5.37
CA GLY A 64 -4.96 -11.25 6.34
C GLY A 64 -4.42 -10.70 7.64
N THR A 65 -3.11 -10.77 7.87
CA THR A 65 -2.51 -10.22 9.08
C THR A 65 -2.72 -8.71 9.11
N THR A 66 -3.18 -8.19 10.25
CA THR A 66 -3.33 -6.75 10.41
C THR A 66 -2.09 -6.18 11.11
N LEU A 67 -1.70 -5.01 10.66
CA LEU A 67 -0.45 -4.38 11.08
C LEU A 67 -0.64 -2.90 11.30
N ASN A 68 0.29 -2.31 12.04
CA ASN A 68 0.53 -0.89 11.91
C ASN A 68 1.69 -0.74 10.93
N VAL A 69 1.53 0.14 9.97
CA VAL A 69 2.52 0.38 8.92
C VAL A 69 3.09 1.76 9.12
N ARG A 70 4.41 1.85 9.17
CA ARG A 70 5.07 3.13 9.32
C ARG A 70 6.14 3.23 8.26
N ILE A 71 5.95 4.15 7.32
CA ILE A 71 6.86 4.32 6.19
C ILE A 71 7.59 5.63 6.37
N SER A 72 8.92 5.59 6.38
CA SER A 72 9.73 6.77 6.63
C SER A 72 10.60 7.10 5.44
N CYS A 73 10.64 8.36 5.07
CA CYS A 73 11.54 8.85 4.05
C CYS A 73 11.98 10.26 4.44
N ASP A 74 12.81 10.89 3.62
CA ASP A 74 13.31 12.22 3.94
C ASP A 74 12.21 13.28 3.91
N GLN A 75 11.02 12.95 3.45
CA GLN A 75 9.91 13.90 3.42
C GLN A 75 8.94 13.71 4.56
N GLY A 76 9.19 12.79 5.45
CA GLY A 76 8.35 12.59 6.61
C GLY A 76 8.02 11.12 6.83
N THR A 77 7.05 10.89 7.68
CA THR A 77 6.63 9.55 8.06
C THR A 77 5.12 9.41 7.85
N PHE A 78 4.74 8.35 7.16
CA PHE A 78 3.33 8.02 6.93
C PHE A 78 2.99 6.81 7.80
N GLU A 79 1.94 6.92 8.59
CA GLU A 79 1.52 5.85 9.48
C GLU A 79 0.06 5.53 9.30
N THR A 80 -0.26 4.24 9.24
CA THR A 80 -1.65 3.81 9.18
C THR A 80 -1.73 2.34 9.56
N ARG A 81 -2.93 1.86 9.77
CA ARG A 81 -3.15 0.44 9.90
C ARG A 81 -3.17 -0.15 8.50
N GLY A 82 -2.79 -1.40 8.41
CA GLY A 82 -2.79 -2.10 7.15
C GLY A 82 -3.10 -3.57 7.32
N LYS A 83 -3.23 -4.25 6.20
CA LYS A 83 -3.55 -5.66 6.18
C LYS A 83 -2.78 -6.31 5.04
N VAL A 84 -2.21 -7.47 5.30
CA VAL A 84 -1.49 -8.21 4.26
C VAL A 84 -2.52 -8.73 3.26
N LEU A 85 -2.42 -8.27 2.04
CA LEU A 85 -3.36 -8.63 0.99
C LEU A 85 -2.93 -9.87 0.24
N TYR A 86 -1.64 -9.99 -0.06
CA TYR A 86 -1.09 -11.17 -0.70
C TYR A 86 0.38 -11.31 -0.31
N VAL A 87 0.92 -12.51 -0.50
CA VAL A 87 2.28 -12.84 -0.07
C VAL A 87 3.02 -13.51 -1.21
N GLN A 88 4.27 -13.12 -1.39
CA GLN A 88 5.22 -13.82 -2.26
C GLN A 88 6.31 -14.29 -1.32
N GLU A 89 6.27 -15.56 -0.96
CA GLU A 89 7.13 -16.09 0.10
C GLU A 89 8.59 -15.79 -0.13
N ARG A 90 9.24 -15.32 0.93
CA ARG A 90 10.66 -14.97 0.93
C ARG A 90 11.02 -13.84 0.00
N MET A 91 10.05 -13.12 -0.51
CA MET A 91 10.28 -11.99 -1.39
C MET A 91 9.63 -10.74 -0.85
N GLY A 92 8.35 -10.82 -0.56
CA GLY A 92 7.65 -9.64 -0.10
C GLY A 92 6.16 -9.87 0.01
N MET A 93 5.45 -8.80 0.28
CA MET A 93 4.01 -8.88 0.45
C MET A 93 3.36 -7.56 0.09
N GLY A 94 2.13 -7.66 -0.44
CA GLY A 94 1.32 -6.50 -0.72
C GLY A 94 0.50 -6.17 0.52
N VAL A 95 0.49 -4.89 0.89
CA VAL A 95 -0.22 -4.42 2.07
C VAL A 95 -1.21 -3.36 1.65
N VAL A 96 -2.47 -3.51 2.04
CA VAL A 96 -3.49 -2.52 1.78
C VAL A 96 -3.62 -1.64 3.02
N PHE A 97 -3.75 -0.33 2.82
CA PHE A 97 -3.93 0.61 3.93
C PHE A 97 -5.39 0.57 4.36
N LEU A 98 -5.60 0.58 5.68
CA LEU A 98 -6.94 0.53 6.23
C LEU A 98 -7.29 1.88 6.83
N ASP A 99 -8.16 2.60 6.16
CA ASP A 99 -8.75 3.83 6.67
C ASP A 99 -7.71 4.81 7.24
N PRO A 100 -6.75 5.26 6.44
CA PRO A 100 -5.75 6.20 6.94
C PRO A 100 -6.39 7.50 7.40
N ALA A 101 -5.81 8.12 8.43
CA ALA A 101 -6.27 9.41 8.89
C ALA A 101 -6.09 10.46 7.80
N LYS A 102 -6.91 11.48 7.82
CA LYS A 102 -6.91 12.49 6.78
C LYS A 102 -5.56 13.15 6.58
N ASP A 103 -4.90 13.53 7.68
CA ASP A 103 -3.60 14.17 7.58
C ASP A 103 -2.54 13.22 7.00
N GLN A 104 -2.68 11.93 7.29
CA GLN A 104 -1.76 10.94 6.74
C GLN A 104 -2.00 10.77 5.24
N LEU A 105 -3.26 10.77 4.82
CA LEU A 105 -3.56 10.70 3.39
C LEU A 105 -3.04 11.91 2.65
N GLU A 106 -3.13 13.08 3.25
CA GLU A 106 -2.61 14.30 2.63
C GLU A 106 -1.10 14.23 2.45
N MET A 107 -0.41 13.71 3.45
CA MET A 107 1.03 13.55 3.34
C MET A 107 1.38 12.55 2.24
N LEU A 108 0.69 11.41 2.22
CA LEU A 108 0.94 10.40 1.20
C LEU A 108 0.68 10.96 -0.19
N ASP A 109 -0.41 11.69 -0.34
CA ASP A 109 -0.74 12.29 -1.61
C ASP A 109 0.36 13.24 -2.07
N SER A 110 0.92 14.01 -1.14
CA SER A 110 2.02 14.92 -1.49
C SER A 110 3.25 14.17 -1.96
N TRP A 111 3.52 13.00 -1.40
CA TRP A 111 4.63 12.17 -1.87
C TRP A 111 4.36 11.70 -3.29
N LEU A 112 3.14 11.23 -3.56
CA LEU A 112 2.81 10.67 -4.86
C LEU A 112 2.83 11.71 -5.97
N VAL A 113 2.46 12.93 -5.65
CA VAL A 113 2.52 14.02 -6.64
C VAL A 113 3.95 14.19 -7.14
N LYS A 114 4.92 14.07 -6.25
CA LYS A 114 6.32 14.22 -6.64
C LYS A 114 6.83 13.04 -7.46
N LEU A 115 6.15 11.91 -7.39
CA LEU A 115 6.56 10.73 -8.14
C LEU A 115 5.90 10.65 -9.50
N THR A 116 4.90 11.47 -9.75
CA THR A 116 4.14 11.41 -10.99
C THR A 116 4.97 12.00 -12.13
N PRO A 117 5.30 11.20 -13.16
CA PRO A 117 6.10 11.70 -14.24
C PRO A 117 5.31 12.65 -15.11
N GLY A 118 6.01 13.59 -15.73
CA GLY A 118 5.39 14.48 -16.66
C GLY A 118 4.59 15.61 -16.07
N VAL A 119 4.49 15.64 -14.78
CA VAL A 119 3.75 16.69 -14.14
C VAL A 119 4.41 18.04 -14.30
N THR A 120 5.65 18.00 -14.51
CA THR A 120 6.41 19.23 -14.59
C THR A 120 6.21 20.04 -15.84
N ILE A 121 5.52 19.48 -16.76
CA ILE A 121 5.42 20.19 -18.01
C ILE A 121 4.81 21.50 -17.98
#